data_f553a9786d82ac7dbc106d5c7e025e99
#
_entry.id   f553a9786d82ac7dbc106d5c7e025e99
#
_cell.length_a   1.000
_cell.length_b   1.000
_cell.length_c   1.000
_cell.angle_alpha   90.00
_cell.angle_beta   90.00
_cell.angle_gamma   90.00
#
_symmetry.space_group_name_H-M   'P 1'
#
loop_
_entity.id
_entity.type
_entity.pdbx_description
1 polymer ?
#
loop_
_entity_poly.entity_id
_entity_poly.type
_entity_poly.pdbx_seq_one_letter_code
_entity_poly.pdbx_strand_id
1 'polypeptide(L)'
;MNPSSKVVYLTFDDGPIPECTPHVLDILARYGVKASFFMVGENAERYPDLLQRVRAEGHTVGNHTYHHMRGHQTCTKLYIKDAQKGAEILQTSLFRPPHGRMTYSQKKAIRQLGNTIYLWDVLTHDY
;
A
#
# COMPACT_ATOMS: atom_id res chain seq x y z
N MET A 1 10.07 8.72 -23.31
CA MET A 1 9.09 9.41 -22.74
C MET A 1 9.12 10.83 -23.12
N ASN A 2 8.05 11.34 -23.33
CA ASN A 2 8.01 12.71 -23.64
C ASN A 2 8.45 13.48 -22.44
N PRO A 3 9.47 14.25 -22.57
CA PRO A 3 9.97 14.98 -21.42
C PRO A 3 9.00 15.99 -20.88
N SER A 4 8.08 16.43 -21.68
CA SER A 4 7.13 17.37 -21.16
C SER A 4 6.08 16.65 -20.35
N SER A 5 6.01 15.36 -20.43
CA SER A 5 5.01 14.68 -19.67
C SER A 5 5.48 14.57 -18.25
N LYS A 6 4.59 14.83 -17.36
CA LYS A 6 4.86 14.67 -15.97
C LYS A 6 4.42 13.31 -15.58
N VAL A 7 5.27 12.58 -14.94
CA VAL A 7 4.90 11.27 -14.46
C VAL A 7 4.25 11.46 -13.11
N VAL A 8 2.98 11.14 -13.04
CA VAL A 8 2.23 11.25 -11.81
C VAL A 8 1.91 9.85 -11.34
N TYR A 9 2.36 9.53 -10.14
CA TYR A 9 2.10 8.23 -9.56
C TYR A 9 1.00 8.38 -8.53
N LEU A 10 -0.15 7.78 -8.81
CA LEU A 10 -1.26 7.82 -7.87
C LEU A 10 -1.14 6.63 -6.92
N THR A 11 -1.32 6.90 -5.65
CA THR A 11 -1.31 5.84 -4.66
C THR A 11 -2.55 5.97 -3.78
N PHE A 12 -3.05 4.84 -3.33
CA PHE A 12 -4.21 4.78 -2.46
C PHE A 12 -3.89 3.84 -1.31
N ASP A 13 -4.25 4.24 -0.12
CA ASP A 13 -3.96 3.46 1.06
C ASP A 13 -5.24 2.87 1.65
N ASP A 14 -5.07 1.90 2.54
CA ASP A 14 -6.12 1.35 3.42
C ASP A 14 -7.10 0.36 2.80
N GLY A 15 -7.28 0.32 1.52
CA GLY A 15 -8.27 -0.57 0.91
C GLY A 15 -7.91 -2.06 1.06
N PRO A 16 -8.66 -2.94 0.40
CA PRO A 16 -9.83 -2.60 -0.41
C PRO A 16 -11.06 -2.33 0.44
N ILE A 17 -11.86 -1.38 0.03
CA ILE A 17 -13.08 -1.00 0.74
C ILE A 17 -14.22 -0.99 -0.26
N PRO A 18 -15.29 -1.77 -0.04
CA PRO A 18 -16.37 -1.90 -1.02
C PRO A 18 -17.04 -0.58 -1.40
N GLU A 19 -17.09 0.36 -0.47
CA GLU A 19 -17.73 1.64 -0.74
C GLU A 19 -16.90 2.56 -1.63
N CYS A 20 -15.59 2.34 -1.68
CA CYS A 20 -14.67 3.25 -2.36
C CYS A 20 -13.90 2.61 -3.50
N THR A 21 -13.33 1.44 -3.27
CA THR A 21 -12.40 0.83 -4.22
C THR A 21 -13.01 0.63 -5.62
N PRO A 22 -14.24 0.11 -5.76
CA PRO A 22 -14.80 -0.04 -7.10
C PRO A 22 -14.94 1.29 -7.84
N HIS A 23 -15.32 2.35 -7.14
CA HIS A 23 -15.46 3.66 -7.77
C HIS A 23 -14.11 4.18 -8.25
N VAL A 24 -13.07 4.01 -7.44
CA VAL A 24 -11.73 4.42 -7.82
C VAL A 24 -11.28 3.64 -9.06
N LEU A 25 -11.51 2.33 -9.06
CA LEU A 25 -11.13 1.50 -10.19
C LEU A 25 -11.86 1.90 -11.46
N ASP A 26 -13.14 2.22 -11.36
CA ASP A 26 -13.92 2.66 -12.51
C ASP A 26 -13.35 3.96 -13.08
N ILE A 27 -12.99 4.89 -12.21
CA ILE A 27 -12.44 6.16 -12.64
C ILE A 27 -11.08 5.96 -13.32
N LEU A 28 -10.22 5.13 -12.72
CA LEU A 28 -8.91 4.86 -13.30
C LEU A 28 -9.03 4.20 -14.66
N ALA A 29 -9.98 3.28 -14.81
CA ALA A 29 -10.21 2.64 -16.09
C ALA A 29 -10.69 3.62 -17.13
N ARG A 30 -11.56 4.55 -16.74
CA ARG A 30 -12.07 5.55 -17.67
C ARG A 30 -10.96 6.41 -18.25
N TYR A 31 -9.98 6.76 -17.44
CA TYR A 31 -8.90 7.62 -17.88
C TYR A 31 -7.64 6.87 -18.30
N GLY A 32 -7.67 5.56 -18.26
CA GLY A 32 -6.52 4.76 -18.68
C GLY A 32 -5.31 4.91 -17.78
N VAL A 33 -5.54 5.16 -16.48
CA VAL A 33 -4.47 5.44 -15.53
C VAL A 33 -4.25 4.24 -14.62
N LYS A 34 -3.00 3.93 -14.34
CA LYS A 34 -2.66 2.87 -13.38
C LYS A 34 -2.21 3.50 -12.07
N ALA A 35 -2.42 2.79 -10.98
CA ALA A 35 -2.11 3.30 -9.66
C ALA A 35 -1.52 2.19 -8.79
N SER A 36 -1.03 2.58 -7.61
CA SER A 36 -0.55 1.63 -6.62
C SER A 36 -1.48 1.67 -5.43
N PHE A 37 -1.87 0.49 -4.95
CA PHE A 37 -2.79 0.37 -3.83
C PHE A 37 -2.05 -0.30 -2.69
N PHE A 38 -1.82 0.43 -1.61
CA PHE A 38 -1.21 -0.13 -0.40
C PHE A 38 -2.34 -0.57 0.49
N MET A 39 -2.57 -1.87 0.54
CA MET A 39 -3.75 -2.44 1.15
C MET A 39 -3.48 -2.98 2.53
N VAL A 40 -4.50 -2.91 3.37
CA VAL A 40 -4.47 -3.51 4.69
C VAL A 40 -4.83 -4.98 4.51
N GLY A 41 -3.97 -5.86 4.98
CA GLY A 41 -4.15 -7.29 4.74
C GLY A 41 -5.48 -7.82 5.23
N GLU A 42 -5.96 -7.32 6.35
CA GLU A 42 -7.25 -7.74 6.90
C GLU A 42 -8.39 -7.43 5.93
N ASN A 43 -8.35 -6.25 5.32
CA ASN A 43 -9.36 -5.88 4.35
C ASN A 43 -9.25 -6.70 3.07
N ALA A 44 -8.04 -6.96 2.63
CA ALA A 44 -7.83 -7.78 1.44
C ALA A 44 -8.35 -9.19 1.64
N GLU A 45 -8.16 -9.73 2.83
CA GLU A 45 -8.65 -11.06 3.15
C GLU A 45 -10.17 -11.08 3.23
N ARG A 46 -10.77 -9.99 3.70
CA ARG A 46 -12.22 -9.87 3.80
C ARG A 46 -12.86 -9.68 2.43
N TYR A 47 -12.18 -8.99 1.53
CA TYR A 47 -12.71 -8.68 0.20
C TYR A 47 -11.76 -9.16 -0.90
N PRO A 48 -11.56 -10.46 -1.02
CA PRO A 48 -10.58 -10.97 -1.98
C PRO A 48 -10.94 -10.67 -3.43
N ASP A 49 -12.22 -10.52 -3.74
CA ASP A 49 -12.64 -10.20 -5.11
C ASP A 49 -12.17 -8.81 -5.51
N LEU A 50 -12.17 -7.87 -4.58
CA LEU A 50 -11.68 -6.52 -4.85
C LEU A 50 -10.16 -6.52 -5.06
N LEU A 51 -9.44 -7.29 -4.26
CA LEU A 51 -8.01 -7.43 -4.44
C LEU A 51 -7.70 -8.00 -5.82
N GLN A 52 -8.44 -9.03 -6.22
CA GLN A 52 -8.24 -9.64 -7.50
C GLN A 52 -8.55 -8.67 -8.64
N ARG A 53 -9.60 -7.88 -8.50
CA ARG A 53 -9.96 -6.89 -9.50
C ARG A 53 -8.85 -5.85 -9.66
N VAL A 54 -8.29 -5.37 -8.55
CA VAL A 54 -7.21 -4.40 -8.60
C VAL A 54 -6.04 -4.96 -9.42
N ARG A 55 -5.68 -6.20 -9.17
CA ARG A 55 -4.60 -6.83 -9.93
C ARG A 55 -4.96 -7.07 -11.37
N ALA A 56 -6.17 -7.53 -11.63
CA ALA A 56 -6.61 -7.83 -12.98
C ALA A 56 -6.62 -6.60 -13.87
N GLU A 57 -6.89 -5.45 -13.29
CA GLU A 57 -6.90 -4.20 -14.04
C GLU A 57 -5.51 -3.56 -14.14
N GLY A 58 -4.47 -4.25 -13.70
CA GLY A 58 -3.11 -3.82 -13.94
C GLY A 58 -2.50 -2.87 -12.93
N HIS A 59 -3.13 -2.72 -11.78
CA HIS A 59 -2.60 -1.85 -10.74
C HIS A 59 -1.62 -2.60 -9.85
N THR A 60 -0.75 -1.85 -9.20
CA THR A 60 0.23 -2.42 -8.29
C THR A 60 -0.37 -2.54 -6.90
N VAL A 61 -0.05 -3.63 -6.21
CA VAL A 61 -0.53 -3.86 -4.85
C VAL A 61 0.66 -3.83 -3.90
N GLY A 62 0.55 -3.07 -2.85
CA GLY A 62 1.55 -3.01 -1.79
C GLY A 62 0.94 -3.33 -0.44
N ASN A 63 1.79 -3.47 0.56
CA ASN A 63 1.42 -3.90 1.90
C ASN A 63 1.36 -2.69 2.84
N HIS A 64 0.26 -2.59 3.59
CA HIS A 64 0.08 -1.50 4.56
C HIS A 64 -0.17 -2.11 5.95
N THR A 65 0.51 -3.20 6.26
CA THR A 65 0.38 -4.13 7.37
C THR A 65 -0.97 -4.86 7.36
N TYR A 66 -1.11 -5.86 8.20
CA TYR A 66 -2.35 -6.64 8.22
C TYR A 66 -3.45 -5.90 8.98
N HIS A 67 -3.13 -5.28 10.11
CA HIS A 67 -4.11 -4.59 10.95
C HIS A 67 -3.98 -3.07 10.93
N HIS A 68 -3.24 -2.51 9.99
CA HIS A 68 -3.00 -1.06 9.94
C HIS A 68 -2.34 -0.58 11.23
N MET A 69 -1.24 -1.24 11.60
CA MET A 69 -0.59 -0.99 12.88
C MET A 69 0.11 0.36 12.94
N ARG A 70 0.11 0.97 14.11
CA ARG A 70 0.85 2.20 14.32
C ARG A 70 2.24 1.84 14.83
N GLY A 71 3.26 2.15 14.03
CA GLY A 71 4.62 1.76 14.35
C GLY A 71 5.09 2.26 15.71
N HIS A 72 4.85 3.54 16.00
CA HIS A 72 5.32 4.12 17.26
C HIS A 72 4.56 3.65 18.49
N GLN A 73 3.46 2.95 18.30
CA GLN A 73 2.65 2.45 19.40
C GLN A 73 2.69 0.93 19.47
N THR A 74 3.55 0.29 18.70
CA THR A 74 3.64 -1.16 18.61
C THR A 74 5.09 -1.57 18.75
N CYS A 75 5.37 -2.59 19.53
CA CYS A 75 6.76 -3.05 19.62
C CYS A 75 7.18 -3.65 18.28
N THR A 76 8.47 -3.59 18.01
CA THR A 76 9.00 -4.00 16.72
C THR A 76 8.62 -5.42 16.35
N LYS A 77 8.70 -6.34 17.30
CA LYS A 77 8.41 -7.74 17.02
C LYS A 77 6.99 -7.93 16.51
N LEU A 78 6.01 -7.32 17.17
CA LEU A 78 4.61 -7.42 16.74
C LEU A 78 4.35 -6.71 15.44
N TYR A 79 5.00 -5.58 15.26
CA TYR A 79 4.86 -4.82 14.02
C TYR A 79 5.35 -5.64 12.82
N ILE A 80 6.51 -6.26 12.97
CA ILE A 80 7.08 -7.05 11.88
C ILE A 80 6.22 -8.28 11.61
N LYS A 81 5.70 -8.92 12.65
CA LYS A 81 4.83 -10.07 12.47
C LYS A 81 3.58 -9.68 11.70
N ASP A 82 3.00 -8.52 12.02
CA ASP A 82 1.82 -8.04 11.33
C ASP A 82 2.12 -7.68 9.88
N ALA A 83 3.26 -7.05 9.64
CA ALA A 83 3.68 -6.72 8.28
C ALA A 83 3.90 -7.99 7.45
N GLN A 84 4.51 -9.02 8.03
CA GLN A 84 4.73 -10.26 7.32
C GLN A 84 3.41 -10.94 6.98
N LYS A 85 2.45 -10.91 7.88
CA LYS A 85 1.14 -11.48 7.61
C LYS A 85 0.46 -10.77 6.46
N GLY A 86 0.55 -9.45 6.42
CA GLY A 86 0.01 -8.69 5.31
C GLY A 86 0.72 -9.02 4.00
N ALA A 87 2.04 -9.15 4.04
CA ALA A 87 2.82 -9.48 2.85
C ALA A 87 2.43 -10.84 2.28
N GLU A 88 2.15 -11.81 3.15
CA GLU A 88 1.73 -13.13 2.69
C GLU A 88 0.37 -13.08 2.00
N ILE A 89 -0.57 -12.36 2.57
CA ILE A 89 -1.89 -12.23 2.00
C ILE A 89 -1.86 -11.47 0.67
N LEU A 90 -1.08 -10.39 0.62
CA LEU A 90 -1.02 -9.53 -0.54
C LEU A 90 0.03 -9.95 -1.55
N GLN A 91 0.92 -10.86 -1.18
CA GLN A 91 1.98 -11.38 -2.06
C GLN A 91 2.77 -10.25 -2.71
N THR A 92 3.32 -9.37 -1.88
CA THR A 92 4.06 -8.22 -2.36
C THR A 92 5.21 -7.90 -1.42
N SER A 93 6.28 -7.34 -1.97
CA SER A 93 7.39 -6.84 -1.18
C SER A 93 7.39 -5.31 -1.10
N LEU A 94 6.36 -4.66 -1.63
CA LEU A 94 6.23 -3.22 -1.51
C LEU A 94 5.52 -2.93 -0.20
N PHE A 95 6.03 -1.95 0.54
CA PHE A 95 5.52 -1.67 1.87
C PHE A 95 5.38 -0.17 2.10
N ARG A 96 4.26 0.24 2.69
CA ARG A 96 4.09 1.61 3.15
C ARG A 96 3.60 1.56 4.59
N PRO A 97 4.31 2.20 5.53
CA PRO A 97 3.89 2.16 6.93
C PRO A 97 2.60 2.94 7.14
N PRO A 98 1.66 2.40 7.93
CA PRO A 98 0.45 3.16 8.26
C PRO A 98 0.82 4.48 8.93
N HIS A 99 0.07 5.52 8.61
CA HIS A 99 0.31 6.88 9.09
C HIS A 99 1.65 7.46 8.66
N GLY A 100 2.37 6.78 7.76
CA GLY A 100 3.68 7.23 7.32
C GLY A 100 4.74 7.15 8.40
N ARG A 101 4.52 6.39 9.47
CA ARG A 101 5.41 6.39 10.62
C ARG A 101 5.82 4.99 11.01
N MET A 102 7.09 4.84 11.30
CA MET A 102 7.63 3.60 11.85
C MET A 102 8.92 3.96 12.58
N THR A 103 9.30 3.14 13.55
CA THR A 103 10.55 3.36 14.25
C THR A 103 11.72 2.95 13.37
N TYR A 104 12.92 3.39 13.75
CA TYR A 104 14.12 3.01 13.00
C TYR A 104 14.30 1.49 13.00
N SER A 105 14.06 0.83 14.14
CA SER A 105 14.20 -0.61 14.24
C SER A 105 13.23 -1.32 13.32
N GLN A 106 12.00 -0.85 13.23
CA GLN A 106 11.00 -1.41 12.35
C GLN A 106 11.41 -1.23 10.89
N LYS A 107 11.87 -0.06 10.53
CA LYS A 107 12.29 0.23 9.17
C LYS A 107 13.43 -0.69 8.75
N LYS A 108 14.42 -0.84 9.63
CA LYS A 108 15.56 -1.69 9.35
C LYS A 108 15.13 -3.14 9.16
N ALA A 109 14.27 -3.63 10.04
CA ALA A 109 13.80 -5.01 9.96
C ALA A 109 12.97 -5.26 8.69
N ILE A 110 12.10 -4.33 8.34
CA ILE A 110 11.29 -4.47 7.13
C ILE A 110 12.20 -4.54 5.90
N ARG A 111 13.21 -3.68 5.83
CA ARG A 111 14.16 -3.71 4.71
C ARG A 111 14.96 -4.99 4.67
N GLN A 112 15.36 -5.51 5.82
CA GLN A 112 16.13 -6.74 5.86
C GLN A 112 15.33 -7.95 5.38
N LEU A 113 14.02 -7.87 5.43
CA LEU A 113 13.16 -8.92 4.93
C LEU A 113 12.94 -8.82 3.42
N GLY A 114 13.59 -7.88 2.77
CA GLY A 114 13.50 -7.74 1.32
C GLY A 114 12.42 -6.81 0.84
N ASN A 115 11.82 -6.03 1.74
CA ASN A 115 10.77 -5.11 1.34
C ASN A 115 11.32 -3.76 0.90
N THR A 116 10.66 -3.15 -0.07
CA THR A 116 10.94 -1.79 -0.48
C THR A 116 9.90 -0.89 0.18
N ILE A 117 10.37 0.11 0.91
CA ILE A 117 9.48 0.99 1.66
C ILE A 117 9.17 2.23 0.83
N TYR A 118 7.88 2.50 0.64
CA TYR A 118 7.42 3.69 -0.06
C TYR A 118 6.77 4.63 0.91
N LEU A 119 7.23 5.87 0.95
CA LEU A 119 6.58 6.93 1.71
C LEU A 119 5.98 7.90 0.70
N TRP A 120 5.22 8.89 1.20
CA TRP A 120 4.72 9.91 0.33
C TRP A 120 5.83 10.82 -0.07
N ASP A 121 5.77 11.33 -1.27
CA ASP A 121 6.62 12.35 -1.65
C ASP A 121 6.21 13.55 -1.04
N VAL A 122 6.54 14.07 -0.67
CA VAL A 122 6.17 15.05 -0.09
C VAL A 122 5.68 16.01 -0.40
N LEU A 123 5.71 16.16 -0.94
CA LEU A 123 5.19 17.00 -1.35
C LEU A 123 4.41 17.43 -0.73
N THR A 124 4.22 16.94 -0.35
CA THR A 124 3.36 17.04 0.24
C THR A 124 3.25 18.18 0.94
N HIS A 125 3.80 18.70 1.38
CA HIS A 125 3.59 19.68 2.16
C HIS A 125 3.62 20.85 1.55
N ASP A 126 3.67 20.82 0.52
CA ASP A 126 3.73 21.93 -0.03
C ASP A 126 2.58 22.54 -0.21
N TYR A 127 1.69 22.24 0.34
CA TYR A 127 0.57 22.91 0.11
C TYR A 127 0.15 23.41 1.36
#